data_84d7a5336d433019c0507ef54b9aa799
#
_entry.id   84d7a5336d433019c0507ef54b9aa799
#
_cell.length_a   1.000
_cell.length_b   1.000
_cell.length_c   1.000
_cell.angle_alpha   90.00
_cell.angle_beta   90.00
_cell.angle_gamma   90.00
#
_symmetry.space_group_name_H-M   'P 1'
#
loop_
_entity.id
_entity.type
_entity.pdbx_description
1 polymer ?
#
loop_
_entity_poly.entity_id
_entity_poly.type
_entity_poly.pdbx_seq_one_letter_code
_entity_poly.pdbx_strand_id
1 'polypeptide(L)'
;MTTPVWDPEQYLRFADERTRPLRDLLARVPAVPHEPAATVLDVGCGPGNSTAVLRERWPGARITGIDNSAEMLATARTTGEPTAGYLLADAGTYDPADAKPDLIVSNATLQWIDGHIGLLPRWAAALEPGGVIAFQVPGNFGSPSHTALAELRRSPRWRRAIGEDAARAGVHEPGEYLQALADAGCTADVWETTYSTLLTGPDPVLEWVKGTALRPVLTRLTEPADRDAFLAEYGALLREAYPAGPHGTVFPFRRIFAVAVRKG
;
A
#
# COMPACT_ATOMS: atom_id res chain seq x y z
N MET A 1 4.66 -8.25 -18.29
CA MET A 1 4.53 -8.69 -16.88
C MET A 1 3.06 -8.93 -16.63
N THR A 2 2.66 -10.09 -16.10
CA THR A 2 1.25 -10.33 -15.74
C THR A 2 0.93 -9.55 -14.48
N THR A 3 0.00 -8.61 -14.57
CA THR A 3 -0.53 -7.88 -13.42
C THR A 3 -1.15 -8.88 -12.43
N PRO A 4 -0.85 -8.79 -11.11
CA PRO A 4 -1.48 -9.68 -10.13
C PRO A 4 -3.01 -9.48 -10.15
N VAL A 5 -3.76 -10.56 -10.29
CA VAL A 5 -5.23 -10.53 -10.15
C VAL A 5 -5.54 -10.36 -8.66
N TRP A 6 -6.16 -9.24 -8.30
CA TRP A 6 -6.55 -8.92 -6.92
C TRP A 6 -7.91 -9.55 -6.60
N ASP A 7 -8.05 -10.10 -5.39
CA ASP A 7 -9.28 -10.69 -4.88
C ASP A 7 -9.88 -9.77 -3.80
N PRO A 8 -11.00 -9.12 -4.08
CA PRO A 8 -11.61 -8.16 -3.16
C PRO A 8 -12.07 -8.80 -1.85
N GLU A 9 -12.59 -10.04 -1.86
CA GLU A 9 -13.07 -10.70 -0.65
C GLU A 9 -11.93 -11.01 0.33
N GLN A 10 -10.81 -11.56 -0.18
CA GLN A 10 -9.61 -11.80 0.62
C GLN A 10 -9.02 -10.49 1.16
N TYR A 11 -9.13 -9.40 0.38
CA TYR A 11 -8.65 -8.08 0.80
C TYR A 11 -9.51 -7.49 1.91
N LEU A 12 -10.83 -7.65 1.85
CA LEU A 12 -11.79 -7.10 2.80
C LEU A 12 -11.80 -7.82 4.15
N ARG A 13 -11.30 -9.07 4.22
CA ARG A 13 -11.24 -9.84 5.47
C ARG A 13 -10.47 -9.16 6.62
N PHE A 14 -9.56 -8.23 6.29
CA PHE A 14 -8.76 -7.45 7.24
C PHE A 14 -8.92 -5.95 6.98
N ALA A 15 -10.13 -5.51 6.63
CA ALA A 15 -10.39 -4.13 6.22
C ALA A 15 -10.07 -3.13 7.34
N ASP A 16 -10.45 -3.42 8.58
CA ASP A 16 -10.24 -2.53 9.73
C ASP A 16 -8.75 -2.33 10.03
N GLU A 17 -7.97 -3.42 10.06
CA GLU A 17 -6.53 -3.37 10.30
C GLU A 17 -5.77 -2.67 9.16
N ARG A 18 -6.31 -2.73 7.93
CA ARG A 18 -5.72 -2.05 6.77
C ARG A 18 -6.15 -0.58 6.67
N THR A 19 -7.30 -0.23 7.22
CA THR A 19 -7.81 1.15 7.24
C THR A 19 -7.17 1.98 8.35
N ARG A 20 -6.83 1.36 9.49
CA ARG A 20 -6.19 2.04 10.63
C ARG A 20 -4.95 2.85 10.24
N PRO A 21 -3.96 2.32 9.48
CA PRO A 21 -2.81 3.12 9.08
C PRO A 21 -3.16 4.36 8.25
N LEU A 22 -4.18 4.27 7.39
CA LEU A 22 -4.64 5.43 6.65
C LEU A 22 -5.23 6.49 7.59
N ARG A 23 -6.07 6.11 8.55
CA ARG A 23 -6.62 7.03 9.54
C ARG A 23 -5.51 7.69 10.38
N ASP A 24 -4.49 6.92 10.80
CA ASP A 24 -3.35 7.43 11.55
C ASP A 24 -2.50 8.40 10.70
N LEU A 25 -2.34 8.14 9.38
CA LEU A 25 -1.73 9.06 8.44
C LEU A 25 -2.51 10.38 8.35
N LEU A 26 -3.82 10.27 8.08
CA LEU A 26 -4.67 11.44 7.85
C LEU A 26 -4.83 12.30 9.11
N ALA A 27 -4.71 11.71 10.31
CA ALA A 27 -4.75 12.46 11.57
C ALA A 27 -3.59 13.46 11.70
N ARG A 28 -2.48 13.26 10.97
CA ARG A 28 -1.35 14.20 10.94
C ARG A 28 -1.35 15.15 9.73
N VAL A 29 -2.27 15.01 8.79
CA VAL A 29 -2.44 15.95 7.69
C VAL A 29 -2.97 17.26 8.26
N PRO A 30 -2.26 18.40 8.09
CA PRO A 30 -2.74 19.70 8.53
C PRO A 30 -3.94 20.17 7.70
N ALA A 31 -4.44 21.39 7.97
CA ALA A 31 -5.37 22.02 7.07
C ALA A 31 -4.77 22.15 5.65
N VAL A 32 -5.54 21.78 4.64
CA VAL A 32 -5.12 21.89 3.24
C VAL A 32 -5.72 23.13 2.59
N PRO A 33 -5.11 23.66 1.52
CA PRO A 33 -5.67 24.78 0.81
C PRO A 33 -7.13 24.54 0.37
N HIS A 34 -7.88 25.61 0.22
CA HIS A 34 -9.25 25.63 -0.28
C HIS A 34 -10.27 24.79 0.52
N GLU A 35 -9.95 24.36 1.77
CA GLU A 35 -10.98 23.73 2.60
C GLU A 35 -12.20 24.68 2.79
N PRO A 36 -13.43 24.15 2.76
CA PRO A 36 -13.82 22.74 2.66
C PRO A 36 -13.87 22.15 1.24
N ALA A 37 -13.65 22.95 0.19
CA ALA A 37 -13.78 22.56 -1.21
C ALA A 37 -12.43 22.08 -1.84
N ALA A 38 -11.55 21.52 -1.03
CA ALA A 38 -10.23 21.07 -1.47
C ALA A 38 -10.31 20.02 -2.59
N THR A 39 -9.29 20.02 -3.44
CA THR A 39 -9.10 18.97 -4.47
C THR A 39 -8.15 17.91 -3.94
N VAL A 40 -8.63 16.67 -3.83
CA VAL A 40 -7.89 15.52 -3.29
C VAL A 40 -7.65 14.49 -4.38
N LEU A 41 -6.39 14.10 -4.55
CA LEU A 41 -5.98 13.00 -5.44
C LEU A 41 -5.60 11.78 -4.59
N ASP A 42 -6.34 10.68 -4.78
CA ASP A 42 -6.11 9.39 -4.11
C ASP A 42 -5.36 8.45 -5.06
N VAL A 43 -4.04 8.31 -4.85
CA VAL A 43 -3.16 7.55 -5.76
C VAL A 43 -3.09 6.10 -5.35
N GLY A 44 -3.58 5.20 -6.21
CA GLY A 44 -3.77 3.78 -5.94
C GLY A 44 -4.98 3.53 -5.05
N CYS A 45 -6.13 4.11 -5.42
CA CYS A 45 -7.35 4.08 -4.64
C CYS A 45 -7.96 2.68 -4.47
N GLY A 46 -7.51 1.70 -5.29
CA GLY A 46 -8.03 0.34 -5.25
C GLY A 46 -9.56 0.29 -5.41
N PRO A 47 -10.26 -0.50 -4.58
CA PRO A 47 -11.70 -0.62 -4.62
C PRO A 47 -12.45 0.54 -3.95
N GLY A 48 -11.77 1.67 -3.65
CA GLY A 48 -12.38 2.88 -3.12
C GLY A 48 -12.42 2.99 -1.59
N ASN A 49 -11.81 2.09 -0.85
CA ASN A 49 -11.82 2.13 0.63
C ASN A 49 -11.10 3.37 1.17
N SER A 50 -9.96 3.74 0.59
CA SER A 50 -9.24 4.97 0.94
C SER A 50 -10.06 6.21 0.63
N THR A 51 -10.70 6.23 -0.53
CA THR A 51 -11.53 7.33 -1.00
C THR A 51 -12.70 7.61 -0.04
N ALA A 52 -13.32 6.55 0.51
CA ALA A 52 -14.38 6.68 1.52
C ALA A 52 -13.86 7.33 2.82
N VAL A 53 -12.68 6.93 3.30
CA VAL A 53 -12.05 7.54 4.49
C VAL A 53 -11.67 9.00 4.24
N LEU A 54 -11.22 9.33 3.02
CA LEU A 54 -10.95 10.71 2.62
C LEU A 54 -12.23 11.57 2.65
N ARG A 55 -13.35 11.01 2.17
CA ARG A 55 -14.65 11.68 2.22
C ARG A 55 -15.13 11.96 3.65
N GLU A 56 -14.90 11.01 4.58
CA GLU A 56 -15.20 11.23 6.00
C GLU A 56 -14.43 12.45 6.56
N ARG A 57 -13.16 12.60 6.18
CA ARG A 57 -12.29 13.68 6.67
C ARG A 57 -12.55 15.01 5.96
N TRP A 58 -12.84 15.00 4.66
CA TRP A 58 -13.12 16.17 3.84
C TRP A 58 -14.45 16.04 3.09
N PRO A 59 -15.58 16.25 3.77
CA PRO A 59 -16.91 16.04 3.18
C PRO A 59 -17.20 16.92 1.96
N GLY A 60 -16.62 18.13 1.92
CA GLY A 60 -16.80 19.07 0.80
C GLY A 60 -15.79 18.94 -0.33
N ALA A 61 -14.76 18.08 -0.21
CA ALA A 61 -13.69 17.99 -1.17
C ALA A 61 -14.13 17.36 -2.51
N ARG A 62 -13.47 17.76 -3.58
CA ARG A 62 -13.50 17.07 -4.87
C ARG A 62 -12.43 15.97 -4.85
N ILE A 63 -12.85 14.72 -4.71
CA ILE A 63 -11.94 13.58 -4.62
C ILE A 63 -11.88 12.86 -5.97
N THR A 64 -10.67 12.59 -6.45
CA THR A 64 -10.40 11.76 -7.62
C THR A 64 -9.47 10.62 -7.21
N GLY A 65 -9.94 9.37 -7.35
CA GLY A 65 -9.13 8.17 -7.17
C GLY A 65 -8.53 7.72 -8.51
N ILE A 66 -7.25 7.40 -8.52
CA ILE A 66 -6.61 6.75 -9.67
C ILE A 66 -6.11 5.36 -9.30
N ASP A 67 -6.24 4.42 -10.21
CA ASP A 67 -5.69 3.06 -10.08
C ASP A 67 -5.41 2.49 -11.47
N ASN A 68 -4.45 1.57 -11.58
CA ASN A 68 -4.12 0.92 -12.86
C ASN A 68 -4.91 -0.38 -13.09
N SER A 69 -5.77 -0.80 -12.16
CA SER A 69 -6.66 -1.96 -12.28
C SER A 69 -8.09 -1.53 -12.62
N ALA A 70 -8.53 -1.88 -13.83
CA ALA A 70 -9.92 -1.65 -14.25
C ALA A 70 -10.92 -2.38 -13.35
N GLU A 71 -10.58 -3.56 -12.83
CA GLU A 71 -11.41 -4.36 -11.92
C GLU A 71 -11.60 -3.67 -10.56
N MET A 72 -10.50 -3.13 -10.00
CA MET A 72 -10.57 -2.34 -8.77
C MET A 72 -11.46 -1.12 -8.94
N LEU A 73 -11.29 -0.40 -10.04
CA LEU A 73 -12.11 0.78 -10.32
C LEU A 73 -13.58 0.43 -10.60
N ALA A 74 -13.88 -0.73 -11.18
CA ALA A 74 -15.26 -1.19 -11.32
C ALA A 74 -15.90 -1.39 -9.95
N THR A 75 -15.17 -2.00 -9.00
CA THR A 75 -15.62 -2.15 -7.62
C THR A 75 -15.76 -0.79 -6.93
N ALA A 76 -14.77 0.11 -7.09
CA ALA A 76 -14.83 1.46 -6.50
C ALA A 76 -16.06 2.27 -6.94
N ARG A 77 -16.47 2.14 -8.20
CA ARG A 77 -17.68 2.80 -8.74
C ARG A 77 -18.99 2.22 -8.22
N THR A 78 -18.99 0.96 -7.78
CA THR A 78 -20.20 0.27 -7.30
C THR A 78 -20.35 0.27 -5.79
N THR A 79 -19.25 0.11 -5.07
CA THR A 79 -19.25 -0.06 -3.60
C THR A 79 -18.39 0.97 -2.85
N GLY A 80 -17.61 1.77 -3.57
CA GLY A 80 -16.78 2.83 -3.00
C GLY A 80 -17.56 4.11 -2.73
N GLU A 81 -16.85 5.23 -2.67
CA GLU A 81 -17.44 6.55 -2.45
C GLU A 81 -18.18 7.04 -3.71
N PRO A 82 -19.52 7.18 -3.70
CA PRO A 82 -20.30 7.41 -4.93
C PRO A 82 -20.11 8.82 -5.53
N THR A 83 -19.62 9.79 -4.75
CA THR A 83 -19.41 11.17 -5.21
C THR A 83 -17.97 11.43 -5.67
N ALA A 84 -17.09 10.43 -5.61
CA ALA A 84 -15.72 10.54 -6.09
C ALA A 84 -15.63 10.24 -7.60
N GLY A 85 -14.68 10.90 -8.27
CA GLY A 85 -14.24 10.52 -9.61
C GLY A 85 -13.27 9.33 -9.56
N TYR A 86 -13.34 8.41 -10.54
CA TYR A 86 -12.40 7.28 -10.63
C TYR A 86 -11.81 7.20 -12.03
N LEU A 87 -10.50 7.27 -12.14
CA LEU A 87 -9.75 7.32 -13.38
C LEU A 87 -8.78 6.13 -13.49
N LEU A 88 -8.82 5.41 -14.61
CA LEU A 88 -7.85 4.38 -14.93
C LEU A 88 -6.53 5.06 -15.34
N ALA A 89 -5.53 4.98 -14.49
CA ALA A 89 -4.22 5.59 -14.71
C ALA A 89 -3.11 4.85 -13.96
N ASP A 90 -1.91 4.86 -14.54
CA ASP A 90 -0.71 4.35 -13.88
C ASP A 90 -0.06 5.47 -13.06
N ALA A 91 0.02 5.28 -11.74
CA ALA A 91 0.59 6.24 -10.81
C ALA A 91 2.07 6.59 -11.10
N GLY A 92 2.82 5.69 -11.73
CA GLY A 92 4.20 5.92 -12.17
C GLY A 92 4.33 6.97 -13.28
N THR A 93 3.31 7.09 -14.12
CA THR A 93 3.31 7.95 -15.31
C THR A 93 2.29 9.10 -15.25
N TYR A 94 1.25 8.98 -14.43
CA TYR A 94 0.22 10.02 -14.28
C TYR A 94 0.83 11.34 -13.79
N ASP A 95 0.46 12.44 -14.45
CA ASP A 95 0.87 13.78 -14.00
C ASP A 95 -0.18 14.39 -13.07
N PRO A 96 0.09 14.51 -11.75
CA PRO A 96 -0.87 15.08 -10.83
C PRO A 96 -1.18 16.57 -11.08
N ALA A 97 -0.36 17.28 -11.85
CA ALA A 97 -0.61 18.68 -12.19
C ALA A 97 -1.92 18.89 -12.96
N ASP A 98 -2.39 17.87 -13.72
CA ASP A 98 -3.68 17.91 -14.42
C ASP A 98 -4.86 18.03 -13.45
N ALA A 99 -4.74 17.46 -12.26
CA ALA A 99 -5.77 17.50 -11.22
C ALA A 99 -5.74 18.79 -10.37
N LYS A 100 -4.63 19.54 -10.39
CA LYS A 100 -4.37 20.70 -9.51
C LYS A 100 -4.73 20.39 -8.05
N PRO A 101 -4.10 19.40 -7.44
CA PRO A 101 -4.49 18.94 -6.13
C PRO A 101 -4.05 19.89 -5.02
N ASP A 102 -4.85 19.98 -3.96
CA ASP A 102 -4.46 20.55 -2.68
C ASP A 102 -3.85 19.48 -1.76
N LEU A 103 -4.25 18.23 -1.99
CA LEU A 103 -3.77 17.07 -1.27
C LEU A 103 -3.58 15.88 -2.20
N ILE A 104 -2.39 15.29 -2.16
CA ILE A 104 -2.10 14.00 -2.79
C ILE A 104 -1.96 12.96 -1.68
N VAL A 105 -2.79 11.92 -1.72
CA VAL A 105 -2.73 10.79 -0.77
C VAL A 105 -2.35 9.52 -1.50
N SER A 106 -1.53 8.67 -0.86
CA SER A 106 -1.25 7.32 -1.35
C SER A 106 -1.14 6.34 -0.19
N ASN A 107 -1.98 5.32 -0.20
CA ASN A 107 -2.04 4.34 0.87
C ASN A 107 -1.67 2.94 0.38
N ALA A 108 -0.50 2.43 0.79
CA ALA A 108 0.00 1.10 0.44
C ALA A 108 0.07 0.82 -1.08
N THR A 109 0.49 1.81 -1.87
CA THR A 109 0.59 1.74 -3.33
C THR A 109 2.02 1.88 -3.83
N LEU A 110 2.80 2.82 -3.28
CA LEU A 110 4.13 3.17 -3.79
C LEU A 110 5.11 2.01 -3.79
N GLN A 111 5.00 1.04 -2.88
CA GLN A 111 5.83 -0.17 -2.86
C GLN A 111 5.67 -1.06 -4.11
N TRP A 112 4.69 -0.78 -4.96
CA TRP A 112 4.44 -1.50 -6.20
C TRP A 112 5.06 -0.82 -7.43
N ILE A 113 5.61 0.39 -7.25
CA ILE A 113 6.14 1.24 -8.32
C ILE A 113 7.66 1.31 -8.17
N ASP A 114 8.37 0.80 -9.17
CA ASP A 114 9.82 0.86 -9.20
C ASP A 114 10.30 2.32 -9.25
N GLY A 115 11.25 2.67 -8.38
CA GLY A 115 11.78 4.01 -8.31
C GLY A 115 10.78 5.08 -7.83
N HIS A 116 9.75 4.68 -7.08
CA HIS A 116 8.68 5.57 -6.62
C HIS A 116 9.14 6.81 -5.86
N ILE A 117 10.31 6.78 -5.21
CA ILE A 117 10.87 7.97 -4.55
C ILE A 117 11.08 9.12 -5.56
N GLY A 118 11.35 8.80 -6.83
CA GLY A 118 11.46 9.76 -7.92
C GLY A 118 10.14 10.43 -8.32
N LEU A 119 8.99 9.94 -7.82
CA LEU A 119 7.70 10.58 -8.02
C LEU A 119 7.52 11.80 -7.10
N LEU A 120 8.15 11.82 -5.94
CA LEU A 120 7.94 12.84 -4.90
C LEU A 120 8.25 14.27 -5.38
N PRO A 121 9.34 14.54 -6.12
CA PRO A 121 9.57 15.86 -6.69
C PRO A 121 8.46 16.30 -7.67
N ARG A 122 7.95 15.38 -8.49
CA ARG A 122 6.87 15.67 -9.45
C ARG A 122 5.55 15.94 -8.72
N TRP A 123 5.25 15.20 -7.66
CA TRP A 123 4.08 15.44 -6.82
C TRP A 123 4.17 16.80 -6.11
N ALA A 124 5.34 17.13 -5.55
CA ALA A 124 5.55 18.41 -4.91
C ALA A 124 5.41 19.58 -5.90
N ALA A 125 5.91 19.44 -7.14
CA ALA A 125 5.78 20.45 -8.16
C ALA A 125 4.34 20.68 -8.64
N ALA A 126 3.46 19.68 -8.50
CA ALA A 126 2.05 19.79 -8.85
C ALA A 126 1.19 20.51 -7.80
N LEU A 127 1.74 20.75 -6.61
CA LEU A 127 1.06 21.42 -5.50
C LEU A 127 1.37 22.93 -5.50
N GLU A 128 0.35 23.72 -5.19
CA GLU A 128 0.56 25.11 -4.79
C GLU A 128 1.18 25.19 -3.39
N PRO A 129 1.76 26.37 -2.99
CA PRO A 129 2.23 26.56 -1.63
C PRO A 129 1.16 26.23 -0.58
N GLY A 130 1.53 25.43 0.43
CA GLY A 130 0.61 24.91 1.45
C GLY A 130 -0.08 23.61 1.07
N GLY A 131 0.00 23.17 -0.20
CA GLY A 131 -0.49 21.86 -0.62
C GLY A 131 0.27 20.70 0.03
N VAL A 132 -0.36 19.56 0.18
CA VAL A 132 0.14 18.46 1.01
C VAL A 132 0.31 17.16 0.22
N ILE A 133 1.41 16.47 0.48
CA ILE A 133 1.62 15.06 0.13
C ILE A 133 1.50 14.23 1.41
N ALA A 134 0.68 13.19 1.39
CA ALA A 134 0.55 12.25 2.50
C ALA A 134 0.58 10.82 1.97
N PHE A 135 1.54 10.01 2.42
CA PHE A 135 1.56 8.60 2.04
C PHE A 135 2.00 7.68 3.16
N GLN A 136 1.60 6.42 3.05
CA GLN A 136 2.18 5.34 3.83
C GLN A 136 2.52 4.14 2.95
N VAL A 137 3.58 3.43 3.35
CA VAL A 137 4.03 2.19 2.72
C VAL A 137 4.32 1.11 3.75
N PRO A 138 4.15 -0.18 3.43
CA PRO A 138 4.60 -1.25 4.29
C PRO A 138 6.13 -1.23 4.38
N GLY A 139 6.68 -1.22 5.60
CA GLY A 139 8.11 -1.23 5.88
C GLY A 139 8.63 -2.58 6.38
N ASN A 140 7.91 -3.67 6.12
CA ASN A 140 8.15 -4.99 6.69
C ASN A 140 8.90 -5.97 5.77
N PHE A 141 9.59 -5.48 4.73
CA PHE A 141 10.31 -6.33 3.76
C PHE A 141 11.47 -7.11 4.39
N GLY A 142 12.05 -6.62 5.51
CA GLY A 142 13.03 -7.33 6.32
C GLY A 142 12.42 -8.23 7.41
N SER A 143 11.10 -8.32 7.54
CA SER A 143 10.46 -9.18 8.55
C SER A 143 10.59 -10.67 8.21
N PRO A 144 10.53 -11.58 9.19
CA PRO A 144 10.64 -13.01 8.96
C PRO A 144 9.67 -13.56 7.89
N SER A 145 8.45 -13.01 7.80
CA SER A 145 7.51 -13.42 6.75
C SER A 145 8.01 -13.11 5.35
N HIS A 146 8.67 -11.97 5.12
CA HIS A 146 9.16 -11.60 3.80
C HIS A 146 10.50 -12.25 3.47
N THR A 147 11.40 -12.36 4.46
CA THR A 147 12.69 -13.03 4.26
C THR A 147 12.51 -14.51 3.99
N ALA A 148 11.67 -15.21 4.77
CA ALA A 148 11.34 -16.62 4.54
C ALA A 148 10.69 -16.84 3.16
N LEU A 149 9.78 -15.95 2.73
CA LEU A 149 9.19 -16.02 1.39
C LEU A 149 10.26 -15.86 0.30
N ALA A 150 11.15 -14.90 0.46
CA ALA A 150 12.21 -14.64 -0.50
C ALA A 150 13.22 -15.81 -0.59
N GLU A 151 13.58 -16.41 0.52
CA GLU A 151 14.47 -17.58 0.58
C GLU A 151 13.80 -18.80 -0.04
N LEU A 152 12.56 -19.10 0.32
CA LEU A 152 11.82 -20.22 -0.23
C LEU A 152 11.70 -20.13 -1.76
N ARG A 153 11.38 -18.98 -2.30
CA ARG A 153 11.29 -18.74 -3.75
C ARG A 153 12.62 -18.95 -4.48
N ARG A 154 13.77 -18.65 -3.82
CA ARG A 154 15.13 -18.86 -4.39
C ARG A 154 15.58 -20.31 -4.33
N SER A 155 14.90 -21.18 -3.57
CA SER A 155 15.26 -22.60 -3.50
C SER A 155 15.21 -23.26 -4.89
N PRO A 156 16.05 -24.26 -5.19
CA PRO A 156 16.14 -24.84 -6.54
C PRO A 156 14.82 -25.34 -7.09
N ARG A 157 13.97 -25.90 -6.22
CA ARG A 157 12.62 -26.37 -6.57
C ARG A 157 11.74 -25.22 -7.03
N TRP A 158 11.59 -24.22 -6.18
CA TRP A 158 10.60 -23.15 -6.38
C TRP A 158 11.07 -22.10 -7.38
N ARG A 159 12.36 -21.83 -7.47
CA ARG A 159 12.93 -20.95 -8.51
C ARG A 159 12.59 -21.46 -9.92
N ARG A 160 12.61 -22.80 -10.14
CA ARG A 160 12.24 -23.39 -11.42
C ARG A 160 10.74 -23.23 -11.72
N ALA A 161 9.88 -23.42 -10.74
CA ALA A 161 8.43 -23.36 -10.91
C ALA A 161 7.90 -21.92 -11.02
N ILE A 162 8.46 -20.98 -10.24
CA ILE A 162 8.01 -19.59 -10.16
C ILE A 162 8.70 -18.72 -11.22
N GLY A 163 9.89 -19.12 -11.69
CA GLY A 163 10.74 -18.32 -12.58
C GLY A 163 11.57 -17.27 -11.83
N GLU A 164 12.48 -16.65 -12.57
CA GLU A 164 13.25 -15.53 -12.05
C GLU A 164 12.31 -14.34 -11.84
N ASP A 165 12.29 -13.87 -10.60
CA ASP A 165 11.50 -12.67 -10.24
C ASP A 165 12.41 -11.47 -10.39
N ALA A 166 11.94 -10.44 -11.08
CA ALA A 166 12.52 -9.13 -10.91
C ALA A 166 12.50 -8.81 -9.42
N ALA A 167 13.66 -8.52 -8.84
CA ALA A 167 13.75 -8.08 -7.47
C ALA A 167 12.77 -6.90 -7.33
N ARG A 168 11.74 -7.08 -6.51
CA ARG A 168 10.80 -6.00 -6.25
C ARG A 168 11.58 -4.87 -5.62
N ALA A 169 11.45 -3.66 -6.14
CA ALA A 169 11.93 -2.49 -5.47
C ALA A 169 11.34 -2.49 -4.06
N GLY A 170 12.21 -2.47 -3.06
CA GLY A 170 11.78 -2.33 -1.69
C GLY A 170 11.24 -0.91 -1.46
N VAL A 171 10.79 -0.65 -0.25
CA VAL A 171 10.55 0.72 0.18
C VAL A 171 11.83 1.31 0.74
N HIS A 172 11.89 2.62 0.77
CA HIS A 172 13.00 3.36 1.36
C HIS A 172 12.83 3.49 2.87
N GLU A 173 13.91 3.75 3.57
CA GLU A 173 13.88 4.06 4.99
C GLU A 173 13.37 5.49 5.25
N PRO A 174 12.83 5.80 6.45
CA PRO A 174 12.25 7.11 6.76
C PRO A 174 13.15 8.29 6.42
N GLY A 175 14.46 8.17 6.69
CA GLY A 175 15.44 9.22 6.39
C GLY A 175 15.58 9.55 4.91
N GLU A 176 15.47 8.55 4.03
CA GLU A 176 15.54 8.74 2.58
C GLU A 176 14.30 9.47 2.06
N TYR A 177 13.11 9.11 2.55
CA TYR A 177 11.87 9.83 2.21
C TYR A 177 11.91 11.28 2.71
N LEU A 178 12.40 11.50 3.94
CA LEU A 178 12.54 12.83 4.50
C LEU A 178 13.45 13.72 3.64
N GLN A 179 14.60 13.18 3.23
CA GLN A 179 15.54 13.91 2.38
C GLN A 179 14.93 14.23 1.02
N ALA A 180 14.31 13.25 0.35
CA ALA A 180 13.69 13.41 -0.95
C ALA A 180 12.58 14.49 -0.94
N LEU A 181 11.75 14.52 0.12
CA LEU A 181 10.70 15.51 0.29
C LEU A 181 11.28 16.91 0.59
N ALA A 182 12.35 16.99 1.40
CA ALA A 182 13.03 18.24 1.68
C ALA A 182 13.67 18.83 0.40
N ASP A 183 14.34 17.99 -0.40
CA ASP A 183 14.96 18.36 -1.68
C ASP A 183 13.89 18.80 -2.71
N ALA A 184 12.68 18.23 -2.62
CA ALA A 184 11.52 18.63 -3.41
C ALA A 184 10.86 19.94 -2.93
N GLY A 185 11.44 20.62 -1.93
CA GLY A 185 10.97 21.92 -1.42
C GLY A 185 9.77 21.81 -0.48
N CYS A 186 9.65 20.70 0.24
CA CYS A 186 8.61 20.52 1.26
C CYS A 186 9.18 20.65 2.68
N THR A 187 8.32 20.96 3.65
CA THR A 187 8.54 20.65 5.06
C THR A 187 7.85 19.33 5.34
N ALA A 188 8.58 18.33 5.83
CA ALA A 188 8.06 16.98 5.98
C ALA A 188 8.20 16.45 7.41
N ASP A 189 7.19 15.69 7.83
CA ASP A 189 7.20 14.78 9.00
C ASP A 189 7.18 13.34 8.45
N VAL A 190 8.21 12.56 8.77
CA VAL A 190 8.33 11.16 8.33
C VAL A 190 8.58 10.29 9.55
N TRP A 191 7.76 9.26 9.72
CA TRP A 191 7.85 8.38 10.89
C TRP A 191 7.53 6.95 10.53
N GLU A 192 7.72 6.06 11.48
CA GLU A 192 7.30 4.66 11.38
C GLU A 192 6.45 4.23 12.57
N THR A 193 5.60 3.25 12.34
CA THR A 193 4.79 2.60 13.37
C THR A 193 4.76 1.11 13.12
N THR A 194 5.01 0.32 14.18
CA THR A 194 4.78 -1.12 14.13
C THR A 194 3.44 -1.45 14.77
N TYR A 195 2.51 -1.93 13.97
CA TYR A 195 1.22 -2.42 14.44
C TYR A 195 1.37 -3.87 14.86
N SER A 196 1.16 -4.16 16.14
CA SER A 196 1.11 -5.54 16.64
C SER A 196 -0.33 -6.00 16.63
N THR A 197 -0.65 -6.92 15.73
CA THR A 197 -2.00 -7.50 15.60
C THR A 197 -2.00 -8.90 16.18
N LEU A 198 -3.03 -9.22 16.96
CA LEU A 198 -3.27 -10.57 17.46
C LEU A 198 -4.16 -11.30 16.47
N LEU A 199 -3.56 -12.17 15.68
CA LEU A 199 -4.25 -12.97 14.67
C LEU A 199 -4.73 -14.29 15.28
N THR A 200 -5.94 -14.73 14.92
CA THR A 200 -6.56 -15.97 15.39
C THR A 200 -6.88 -16.92 14.24
N GLY A 201 -7.11 -18.18 14.57
CA GLY A 201 -7.42 -19.23 13.61
C GLY A 201 -6.22 -20.06 13.16
N PRO A 202 -6.41 -21.00 12.25
CA PRO A 202 -5.33 -21.84 11.71
C PRO A 202 -4.45 -21.01 10.77
N ASP A 203 -3.12 -21.15 10.91
CA ASP A 203 -2.11 -20.49 10.06
C ASP A 203 -2.39 -18.99 9.78
N PRO A 204 -2.66 -18.18 10.82
CA PRO A 204 -3.26 -16.88 10.63
C PRO A 204 -2.32 -15.88 9.91
N VAL A 205 -1.00 -16.03 10.07
CA VAL A 205 -0.03 -15.20 9.34
C VAL A 205 0.00 -15.59 7.86
N LEU A 206 -0.11 -16.89 7.53
CA LEU A 206 -0.23 -17.36 6.15
C LEU A 206 -1.48 -16.78 5.49
N GLU A 207 -2.62 -16.81 6.19
CA GLU A 207 -3.87 -16.23 5.70
C GLU A 207 -3.75 -14.71 5.44
N TRP A 208 -3.06 -13.99 6.32
CA TRP A 208 -2.79 -12.56 6.14
C TRP A 208 -1.98 -12.29 4.87
N VAL A 209 -0.86 -13.00 4.68
CA VAL A 209 0.06 -12.75 3.56
C VAL A 209 -0.46 -13.26 2.21
N LYS A 210 -1.42 -14.19 2.19
CA LYS A 210 -2.11 -14.64 0.96
C LYS A 210 -2.76 -13.47 0.22
N GLY A 211 -3.31 -12.51 0.93
CA GLY A 211 -3.94 -11.33 0.36
C GLY A 211 -2.95 -10.24 -0.09
N THR A 212 -1.64 -10.41 0.13
CA THR A 212 -0.62 -9.38 -0.12
C THR A 212 0.64 -9.95 -0.78
N ALA A 213 1.71 -10.15 -0.01
CA ALA A 213 3.04 -10.53 -0.50
C ALA A 213 3.07 -11.87 -1.26
N LEU A 214 2.17 -12.80 -0.94
CA LEU A 214 2.12 -14.12 -1.54
C LEU A 214 1.40 -14.16 -2.90
N ARG A 215 0.55 -13.16 -3.21
CA ARG A 215 -0.22 -13.09 -4.47
C ARG A 215 0.62 -13.31 -5.73
N PRO A 216 1.74 -12.58 -5.94
CA PRO A 216 2.55 -12.74 -7.13
C PRO A 216 3.10 -14.15 -7.31
N VAL A 217 3.35 -14.87 -6.22
CA VAL A 217 3.82 -16.26 -6.22
C VAL A 217 2.69 -17.20 -6.63
N LEU A 218 1.53 -17.07 -5.98
CA LEU A 218 0.38 -17.93 -6.25
C LEU A 218 -0.14 -17.79 -7.69
N THR A 219 -0.02 -16.61 -8.29
CA THR A 219 -0.38 -16.39 -9.70
C THR A 219 0.53 -17.18 -10.65
N ARG A 220 1.77 -17.43 -10.28
CA ARG A 220 2.74 -18.17 -11.09
C ARG A 220 2.69 -19.68 -10.90
N LEU A 221 2.22 -20.13 -9.74
CA LEU A 221 2.02 -21.56 -9.44
C LEU A 221 0.65 -21.99 -9.99
N THR A 222 0.62 -22.40 -11.26
CA THR A 222 -0.61 -22.80 -11.95
C THR A 222 -1.12 -24.17 -11.52
N GLU A 223 -0.18 -25.09 -11.23
CA GLU A 223 -0.52 -26.44 -10.79
C GLU A 223 -0.99 -26.46 -9.33
N PRO A 224 -2.19 -27.01 -9.02
CA PRO A 224 -2.71 -27.07 -7.68
C PRO A 224 -1.78 -27.74 -6.68
N ALA A 225 -1.17 -28.86 -7.06
CA ALA A 225 -0.26 -29.61 -6.20
C ALA A 225 1.01 -28.81 -5.82
N ASP A 226 1.55 -28.01 -6.74
CA ASP A 226 2.69 -27.14 -6.44
C ASP A 226 2.27 -25.97 -5.53
N ARG A 227 1.08 -25.43 -5.75
CA ARG A 227 0.54 -24.39 -4.89
C ARG A 227 0.35 -24.88 -3.45
N ASP A 228 -0.25 -26.05 -3.28
CA ASP A 228 -0.49 -26.65 -1.96
C ASP A 228 0.83 -26.97 -1.25
N ALA A 229 1.80 -27.54 -1.99
CA ALA A 229 3.12 -27.82 -1.45
C ALA A 229 3.88 -26.56 -1.04
N PHE A 230 3.84 -25.48 -1.87
CA PHE A 230 4.42 -24.18 -1.52
C PHE A 230 3.80 -23.59 -0.27
N LEU A 231 2.47 -23.61 -0.18
CA LEU A 231 1.74 -23.11 0.99
C LEU A 231 2.07 -23.88 2.25
N ALA A 232 2.21 -25.21 2.15
CA ALA A 232 2.59 -26.06 3.29
C ALA A 232 4.00 -25.76 3.80
N GLU A 233 5.00 -25.65 2.89
CA GLU A 233 6.38 -25.31 3.22
C GLU A 233 6.47 -23.90 3.83
N TYR A 234 5.87 -22.91 3.18
CA TYR A 234 5.89 -21.54 3.67
C TYR A 234 5.13 -21.39 4.99
N GLY A 235 3.98 -22.05 5.16
CA GLY A 235 3.23 -22.07 6.40
C GLY A 235 4.04 -22.65 7.57
N ALA A 236 4.87 -23.67 7.33
CA ALA A 236 5.75 -24.22 8.35
C ALA A 236 6.80 -23.18 8.82
N LEU A 237 7.42 -22.46 7.88
CA LEU A 237 8.37 -21.38 8.20
C LEU A 237 7.71 -20.23 8.98
N LEU A 238 6.47 -19.90 8.62
CA LEU A 238 5.72 -18.85 9.33
C LEU A 238 5.33 -19.27 10.75
N ARG A 239 4.95 -20.53 10.99
CA ARG A 239 4.66 -21.04 12.35
C ARG A 239 5.90 -21.02 13.24
N GLU A 240 7.06 -21.29 12.68
CA GLU A 240 8.33 -21.20 13.41
C GLU A 240 8.66 -19.74 13.75
N ALA A 241 8.54 -18.83 12.79
CA ALA A 241 8.85 -17.41 12.97
C ALA A 241 7.85 -16.66 13.85
N TYR A 242 6.60 -17.10 13.85
CA TYR A 242 5.49 -16.48 14.58
C TYR A 242 4.72 -17.56 15.38
N PRO A 243 5.26 -17.99 16.50
CA PRO A 243 4.61 -19.05 17.31
C PRO A 243 3.29 -18.58 17.89
N ALA A 244 2.33 -19.50 17.96
CA ALA A 244 1.03 -19.25 18.57
C ALA A 244 1.17 -19.14 20.09
N GLY A 245 0.56 -18.12 20.67
CA GLY A 245 0.39 -17.94 22.11
C GLY A 245 -1.02 -18.33 22.57
N PRO A 246 -1.32 -18.19 23.87
CA PRO A 246 -2.61 -18.60 24.45
C PRO A 246 -3.81 -17.79 23.90
N HIS A 247 -3.58 -16.63 23.32
CA HIS A 247 -4.61 -15.74 22.79
C HIS A 247 -4.56 -15.60 21.25
N GLY A 248 -3.62 -16.25 20.58
CA GLY A 248 -3.41 -16.18 19.15
C GLY A 248 -1.94 -15.92 18.80
N THR A 249 -1.69 -15.58 17.55
CA THR A 249 -0.35 -15.27 17.02
C THR A 249 -0.15 -13.78 16.94
N VAL A 250 0.90 -13.25 17.60
CA VAL A 250 1.26 -11.84 17.47
C VAL A 250 1.97 -11.63 16.15
N PHE A 251 1.41 -10.76 15.31
CA PHE A 251 1.98 -10.40 14.03
C PHE A 251 2.31 -8.91 13.97
N PRO A 252 3.60 -8.52 14.10
CA PRO A 252 4.02 -7.14 13.98
C PRO A 252 4.10 -6.75 12.49
N PHE A 253 3.55 -5.59 12.16
CA PHE A 253 3.56 -5.05 10.82
C PHE A 253 4.06 -3.61 10.83
N ARG A 254 5.32 -3.40 10.40
CA ARG A 254 5.95 -2.08 10.29
C ARG A 254 5.37 -1.33 9.10
N ARG A 255 5.08 -0.05 9.31
CA ARG A 255 4.68 0.88 8.27
C ARG A 255 5.48 2.17 8.37
N ILE A 256 5.78 2.78 7.23
CA ILE A 256 6.47 4.05 7.10
C ILE A 256 5.47 5.06 6.57
N PHE A 257 5.45 6.24 7.16
CA PHE A 257 4.51 7.32 6.90
C PHE A 257 5.25 8.60 6.55
N ALA A 258 4.66 9.41 5.70
CA ALA A 258 5.14 10.74 5.41
C ALA A 258 3.97 11.70 5.22
N VAL A 259 4.09 12.88 5.82
CA VAL A 259 3.25 14.05 5.54
C VAL A 259 4.18 15.21 5.21
N ALA A 260 4.00 15.82 4.05
CA ALA A 260 4.87 16.89 3.57
C ALA A 260 4.05 18.05 3.04
N VAL A 261 4.41 19.27 3.46
CA VAL A 261 3.76 20.51 3.05
C VAL A 261 4.66 21.27 2.10
N ARG A 262 4.15 21.65 0.93
CA ARG A 262 4.86 22.45 -0.07
C ARG A 262 5.18 23.83 0.50
N LYS A 263 6.44 24.23 0.48
CA LYS A 263 6.87 25.59 0.85
C LYS A 263 6.45 26.61 -0.22
N GLY A 264 6.27 27.86 0.22
CA GLY A 264 6.06 29.00 -0.68
C GLY A 264 7.35 29.45 -1.38
#